data_217953686389992ebf0021c5560cd0d6
#
_entry.id   217953686389992ebf0021c5560cd0d6
#
_cell.length_a   1.000
_cell.length_b   1.000
_cell.length_c   1.000
_cell.angle_alpha   90.00
_cell.angle_beta   90.00
_cell.angle_gamma   90.00
#
_symmetry.space_group_name_H-M   'P 1'
#
loop_
_entity.id
_entity.type
_entity.pdbx_description
1 polymer ?
#
loop_
_entity_poly.entity_id
_entity_poly.type
_entity_poly.pdbx_seq_one_letter_code
_entity_poly.pdbx_strand_id
1 'polypeptide(L)'
;MTIWILALLLLASLAGLGYRQGAIRVAFSLVGILLGALLASPLSRLVKPPLSACGIKSPLLLWVLPLVIVFVIILAIFKVAALMVHQKVEVYYKYNTGGLRPALWERLNRRLGLCLGIANGAAYFILAVMAIYTLSYWTYQLATPDSDPRSLRIVNQLGKDLQSSGMSKVAGAMDKNPPEFYELADVVGLIYHHPLLEARLSRYPAFLGLAERPEFQDLGSDMQFAELRQKQASISDLLNYPKVQAMLQNADLLKTIKETVTTNLLDLQVFLTNGVSQKFGEKILGRWDFDVNGSIMLLRKAKPNITSNEMQKWKRWMASIFAKATFVATAEQQAFLKNMPRLAAGAQPGDLQTLQGQWKRAEGSYVLTLNTDGKTQDMTAQIQGDRLTISGSGMDLAFVRED
;
A
#
# COMPACT_ATOMS: atom_id res chain seq x y z
N MET A 1 -3.02 -30.33 -0.58
CA MET A 1 -3.85 -31.36 0.08
C MET A 1 -4.42 -30.95 1.44
N THR A 2 -3.75 -30.06 2.17
CA THR A 2 -4.16 -29.59 3.52
C THR A 2 -5.53 -28.93 3.53
N ILE A 3 -5.96 -28.25 2.46
CA ILE A 3 -7.25 -27.57 2.38
C ILE A 3 -8.43 -28.58 2.42
N TRP A 4 -8.29 -29.74 1.79
CA TRP A 4 -9.32 -30.78 1.80
C TRP A 4 -9.43 -31.50 3.16
N ILE A 5 -8.28 -31.64 3.87
CA ILE A 5 -8.29 -32.14 5.25
C ILE A 5 -9.01 -31.16 6.16
N LEU A 6 -8.75 -29.85 6.01
CA LEU A 6 -9.46 -28.80 6.74
C LEU A 6 -10.97 -28.84 6.46
N ALA A 7 -11.36 -28.99 5.19
CA ALA A 7 -12.77 -29.13 4.80
C ALA A 7 -13.44 -30.32 5.49
N LEU A 8 -12.81 -31.49 5.43
CA LEU A 8 -13.34 -32.71 6.01
C LEU A 8 -13.47 -32.61 7.54
N LEU A 9 -12.44 -32.04 8.21
CA LEU A 9 -12.47 -31.82 9.65
C LEU A 9 -13.60 -30.86 10.07
N LEU A 10 -13.78 -29.75 9.34
CA LEU A 10 -14.86 -28.79 9.61
C LEU A 10 -16.23 -29.41 9.37
N LEU A 11 -16.43 -30.08 8.24
CA LEU A 11 -17.70 -30.74 7.90
C LEU A 11 -18.06 -31.83 8.91
N ALA A 12 -17.11 -32.72 9.22
CA ALA A 12 -17.36 -33.83 10.15
C ALA A 12 -17.62 -33.33 11.59
N SER A 13 -16.81 -32.40 12.09
CA SER A 13 -16.97 -31.86 13.43
C SER A 13 -18.29 -31.10 13.60
N LEU A 14 -18.65 -30.25 12.63
CA LEU A 14 -19.90 -29.48 12.71
C LEU A 14 -21.14 -30.33 12.42
N ALA A 15 -21.03 -31.38 11.60
CA ALA A 15 -22.06 -32.37 11.46
C ALA A 15 -22.35 -33.13 12.79
N GLY A 16 -21.29 -33.58 13.47
CA GLY A 16 -21.37 -34.23 14.77
C GLY A 16 -21.93 -33.31 15.86
N LEU A 17 -21.48 -32.06 15.90
CA LEU A 17 -22.06 -31.04 16.79
C LEU A 17 -23.50 -30.73 16.45
N GLY A 18 -23.87 -30.66 15.19
CA GLY A 18 -25.22 -30.41 14.71
C GLY A 18 -26.16 -31.54 15.11
N TYR A 19 -25.73 -32.81 15.02
CA TYR A 19 -26.51 -33.96 15.50
C TYR A 19 -26.80 -33.88 17.01
N ARG A 20 -25.81 -33.41 17.80
CA ARG A 20 -25.99 -33.26 19.27
C ARG A 20 -26.86 -32.06 19.65
N GLN A 21 -26.69 -30.92 18.96
CA GLN A 21 -27.38 -29.65 19.29
C GLN A 21 -28.82 -29.60 18.78
N GLY A 22 -29.12 -30.34 17.71
CA GLY A 22 -30.44 -30.38 17.07
C GLY A 22 -30.60 -29.22 16.03
N ALA A 23 -31.61 -29.42 15.17
CA ALA A 23 -31.83 -28.57 13.99
C ALA A 23 -32.03 -27.07 14.31
N ILE A 24 -32.80 -26.78 15.37
CA ILE A 24 -33.13 -25.39 15.72
C ILE A 24 -31.88 -24.60 16.02
N ARG A 25 -31.01 -25.10 16.90
CA ARG A 25 -29.80 -24.39 17.30
C ARG A 25 -28.84 -24.20 16.10
N VAL A 26 -28.73 -25.21 15.25
CA VAL A 26 -27.85 -25.18 14.08
C VAL A 26 -28.40 -24.24 12.98
N ALA A 27 -29.72 -24.20 12.77
CA ALA A 27 -30.35 -23.27 11.84
C ALA A 27 -30.09 -21.81 12.23
N PHE A 28 -30.27 -21.47 13.51
CA PHE A 28 -29.93 -20.13 13.99
C PHE A 28 -28.44 -19.82 13.83
N SER A 29 -27.55 -20.80 14.06
CA SER A 29 -26.12 -20.64 13.82
C SER A 29 -25.83 -20.37 12.36
N LEU A 30 -26.45 -21.08 11.41
CA LEU A 30 -26.27 -20.86 9.97
C LEU A 30 -26.73 -19.47 9.56
N VAL A 31 -27.91 -19.03 10.02
CA VAL A 31 -28.40 -17.68 9.78
C VAL A 31 -27.43 -16.64 10.37
N GLY A 32 -26.93 -16.90 11.60
CA GLY A 32 -25.95 -16.05 12.25
C GLY A 32 -24.63 -15.90 11.46
N ILE A 33 -24.13 -17.00 10.86
CA ILE A 33 -22.93 -16.98 10.00
C ILE A 33 -23.19 -16.13 8.74
N LEU A 34 -24.31 -16.37 8.05
CA LEU A 34 -24.64 -15.64 6.82
C LEU A 34 -24.83 -14.14 7.08
N LEU A 35 -25.59 -13.79 8.12
CA LEU A 35 -25.78 -12.39 8.50
C LEU A 35 -24.49 -11.76 9.07
N GLY A 36 -23.71 -12.55 9.84
CA GLY A 36 -22.41 -12.12 10.31
C GLY A 36 -21.46 -11.77 9.17
N ALA A 37 -21.36 -12.64 8.17
CA ALA A 37 -20.53 -12.38 6.99
C ALA A 37 -21.00 -11.18 6.15
N LEU A 38 -22.33 -10.99 6.03
CA LEU A 38 -22.92 -9.87 5.30
C LEU A 38 -22.73 -8.53 6.04
N LEU A 39 -22.95 -8.51 7.34
CA LEU A 39 -22.99 -7.30 8.15
C LEU A 39 -21.65 -6.93 8.78
N ALA A 40 -20.66 -7.84 8.80
CA ALA A 40 -19.35 -7.57 9.39
C ALA A 40 -18.69 -6.34 8.79
N SER A 41 -18.68 -6.20 7.46
CA SER A 41 -18.04 -5.09 6.77
C SER A 41 -18.70 -3.73 7.08
N PRO A 42 -20.01 -3.50 6.89
CA PRO A 42 -20.63 -2.22 7.20
C PRO A 42 -20.56 -1.86 8.69
N LEU A 43 -20.76 -2.84 9.60
CA LEU A 43 -20.75 -2.58 11.05
C LEU A 43 -19.34 -2.45 11.63
N SER A 44 -18.31 -2.96 10.96
CA SER A 44 -16.92 -2.80 11.40
C SER A 44 -16.50 -1.34 11.59
N ARG A 45 -17.11 -0.43 10.85
CA ARG A 45 -16.87 1.02 10.98
C ARG A 45 -17.22 1.57 12.37
N LEU A 46 -18.21 0.99 13.04
CA LEU A 46 -18.62 1.38 14.38
C LEU A 46 -17.65 0.88 15.47
N VAL A 47 -16.93 -0.21 15.20
CA VAL A 47 -15.99 -0.83 16.14
C VAL A 47 -14.58 -0.25 16.03
N LYS A 48 -14.21 0.36 14.90
CA LYS A 48 -12.89 0.97 14.71
C LYS A 48 -12.53 2.06 15.72
N PRO A 49 -13.41 3.08 16.00
CA PRO A 49 -13.06 4.15 16.94
C PRO A 49 -12.74 3.65 18.36
N PRO A 50 -13.56 2.78 19.01
CA PRO A 50 -13.21 2.28 20.32
C PRO A 50 -11.93 1.43 20.35
N LEU A 51 -11.61 0.68 19.27
CA LEU A 51 -10.36 -0.07 19.19
C LEU A 51 -9.14 0.84 19.12
N SER A 52 -9.22 1.92 18.34
CA SER A 52 -8.14 2.93 18.31
C SER A 52 -7.96 3.63 19.66
N ALA A 53 -9.06 3.90 20.39
CA ALA A 53 -9.02 4.45 21.74
C ALA A 53 -8.40 3.48 22.76
N CYS A 54 -8.54 2.17 22.56
CA CYS A 54 -7.86 1.14 23.35
C CYS A 54 -6.36 0.99 23.06
N GLY A 55 -5.78 1.85 22.21
CA GLY A 55 -4.35 1.87 21.93
C GLY A 55 -3.90 0.95 20.78
N ILE A 56 -4.83 0.34 20.03
CA ILE A 56 -4.50 -0.45 18.85
C ILE A 56 -4.24 0.51 17.69
N LYS A 57 -2.96 0.70 17.35
CA LYS A 57 -2.51 1.63 16.30
C LYS A 57 -2.11 0.93 15.00
N SER A 58 -1.92 -0.40 15.01
CA SER A 58 -1.53 -1.16 13.83
C SER A 58 -2.62 -1.11 12.75
N PRO A 59 -2.35 -0.63 11.52
CA PRO A 59 -3.32 -0.56 10.43
C PRO A 59 -3.91 -1.93 10.07
N LEU A 60 -3.09 -2.98 10.10
CA LEU A 60 -3.52 -4.36 9.81
C LEU A 60 -4.51 -4.87 10.86
N LEU A 61 -4.23 -4.61 12.15
CA LEU A 61 -5.15 -4.99 13.22
C LEU A 61 -6.45 -4.20 13.16
N LEU A 62 -6.41 -2.90 12.86
CA LEU A 62 -7.59 -2.05 12.67
C LEU A 62 -8.39 -2.41 11.41
N TRP A 63 -7.82 -3.14 10.48
CA TRP A 63 -8.53 -3.67 9.32
C TRP A 63 -9.23 -4.99 9.62
N VAL A 64 -8.55 -5.95 10.26
CA VAL A 64 -9.07 -7.33 10.48
C VAL A 64 -9.91 -7.43 11.74
N LEU A 65 -9.44 -6.87 12.87
CA LEU A 65 -10.03 -7.08 14.19
C LEU A 65 -11.50 -6.59 14.31
N PRO A 66 -11.89 -5.41 13.77
CA PRO A 66 -13.29 -4.98 13.79
C PRO A 66 -14.23 -5.93 13.06
N LEU A 67 -13.80 -6.51 11.93
CA LEU A 67 -14.58 -7.50 11.18
C LEU A 67 -14.83 -8.74 12.01
N VAL A 68 -13.79 -9.27 12.66
CA VAL A 68 -13.88 -10.47 13.52
C VAL A 68 -14.77 -10.19 14.73
N ILE A 69 -14.61 -9.06 15.40
CA ILE A 69 -15.41 -8.70 16.58
C ILE A 69 -16.89 -8.62 16.22
N VAL A 70 -17.24 -7.90 15.15
CA VAL A 70 -18.64 -7.79 14.71
C VAL A 70 -19.21 -9.17 14.37
N PHE A 71 -18.46 -9.98 13.63
CA PHE A 71 -18.87 -11.33 13.28
C PHE A 71 -19.17 -12.19 14.53
N VAL A 72 -18.26 -12.16 15.51
CA VAL A 72 -18.42 -12.89 16.78
C VAL A 72 -19.63 -12.39 17.58
N ILE A 73 -19.86 -11.07 17.64
CA ILE A 73 -21.02 -10.48 18.32
C ILE A 73 -22.31 -10.96 17.68
N ILE A 74 -22.41 -10.92 16.34
CA ILE A 74 -23.60 -11.39 15.62
C ILE A 74 -23.83 -12.89 15.91
N LEU A 75 -22.79 -13.72 15.84
CA LEU A 75 -22.90 -15.14 16.18
C LEU A 75 -23.38 -15.36 17.63
N ALA A 76 -22.88 -14.57 18.59
CA ALA A 76 -23.28 -14.65 19.97
C ALA A 76 -24.77 -14.31 20.16
N ILE A 77 -25.27 -13.27 19.51
CA ILE A 77 -26.69 -12.88 19.52
C ILE A 77 -27.57 -14.04 18.99
N PHE A 78 -27.19 -14.58 17.83
CA PHE A 78 -27.95 -15.71 17.25
C PHE A 78 -27.86 -16.97 18.10
N LYS A 79 -26.75 -17.22 18.77
CA LYS A 79 -26.60 -18.35 19.69
C LYS A 79 -27.50 -18.20 20.92
N VAL A 80 -27.63 -17.00 21.49
CA VAL A 80 -28.56 -16.74 22.61
C VAL A 80 -29.99 -16.88 22.14
N ALA A 81 -30.37 -16.32 21.00
CA ALA A 81 -31.72 -16.49 20.42
C ALA A 81 -32.05 -17.96 20.16
N ALA A 82 -31.08 -18.72 19.64
CA ALA A 82 -31.22 -20.16 19.41
C ALA A 82 -31.53 -20.93 20.70
N LEU A 83 -30.87 -20.59 21.82
CA LEU A 83 -31.11 -21.22 23.12
C LEU A 83 -32.52 -20.92 23.62
N MET A 84 -32.96 -19.67 23.52
CA MET A 84 -34.33 -19.28 23.98
C MET A 84 -35.43 -19.99 23.18
N VAL A 85 -35.28 -20.00 21.84
CA VAL A 85 -36.27 -20.67 20.98
C VAL A 85 -36.26 -22.18 21.19
N HIS A 86 -35.09 -22.78 21.27
CA HIS A 86 -34.98 -24.23 21.50
C HIS A 86 -35.64 -24.66 22.82
N GLN A 87 -35.39 -23.94 23.91
CA GLN A 87 -36.01 -24.22 25.22
C GLN A 87 -37.54 -24.14 25.15
N LYS A 88 -38.10 -23.11 24.52
CA LYS A 88 -39.56 -22.98 24.37
C LYS A 88 -40.14 -24.12 23.54
N VAL A 89 -39.51 -24.53 22.47
CA VAL A 89 -39.99 -25.61 21.60
C VAL A 89 -39.84 -26.96 22.31
N GLU A 90 -38.74 -27.20 23.01
CA GLU A 90 -38.55 -28.44 23.79
C GLU A 90 -39.61 -28.60 24.88
N VAL A 91 -39.89 -27.54 25.66
CA VAL A 91 -40.96 -27.52 26.69
C VAL A 91 -42.30 -27.78 26.07
N TYR A 92 -42.63 -27.16 24.91
CA TYR A 92 -43.90 -27.41 24.22
C TYR A 92 -44.10 -28.89 23.87
N TYR A 93 -43.07 -29.51 23.21
CA TYR A 93 -43.17 -30.92 22.81
C TYR A 93 -43.15 -31.90 24.00
N LYS A 94 -42.47 -31.54 25.09
CA LYS A 94 -42.37 -32.40 26.29
C LYS A 94 -43.64 -32.40 27.12
N TYR A 95 -44.34 -31.27 27.24
CA TYR A 95 -45.47 -31.14 28.17
C TYR A 95 -46.84 -31.04 27.48
N ASN A 96 -46.90 -30.56 26.22
CA ASN A 96 -48.17 -30.30 25.54
C ASN A 96 -48.54 -31.35 24.47
N THR A 97 -47.61 -32.29 24.16
CA THR A 97 -47.85 -33.30 23.13
C THR A 97 -47.72 -34.72 23.73
N GLY A 98 -48.77 -35.53 23.63
CA GLY A 98 -48.72 -36.90 24.08
C GLY A 98 -48.34 -37.96 23.05
N GLY A 99 -48.04 -39.19 23.49
CA GLY A 99 -47.77 -40.32 22.61
C GLY A 99 -46.42 -40.39 21.99
N LEU A 100 -46.31 -40.75 20.70
CA LEU A 100 -45.09 -40.93 19.93
C LEU A 100 -44.48 -39.64 19.41
N ARG A 101 -45.16 -38.51 19.51
CA ARG A 101 -44.73 -37.21 18.94
C ARG A 101 -43.40 -36.69 19.53
N PRO A 102 -43.12 -36.78 20.83
CA PRO A 102 -41.83 -36.36 21.37
C PRO A 102 -40.63 -37.15 20.81
N ALA A 103 -40.77 -38.47 20.68
CA ALA A 103 -39.73 -39.34 20.17
C ALA A 103 -39.46 -39.12 18.68
N LEU A 104 -40.49 -38.86 17.87
CA LEU A 104 -40.36 -38.51 16.46
C LEU A 104 -39.71 -37.14 16.29
N TRP A 105 -40.11 -36.16 17.10
CA TRP A 105 -39.49 -34.85 17.14
C TRP A 105 -38.00 -34.93 17.42
N GLU A 106 -37.61 -35.69 18.46
CA GLU A 106 -36.20 -35.81 18.84
C GLU A 106 -35.34 -36.42 17.72
N ARG A 107 -35.87 -37.53 17.10
CA ARG A 107 -35.18 -38.17 15.97
C ARG A 107 -35.04 -37.22 14.77
N LEU A 108 -36.11 -36.51 14.42
CA LEU A 108 -36.13 -35.57 13.32
C LEU A 108 -35.18 -34.39 13.57
N ASN A 109 -35.28 -33.82 14.77
CA ASN A 109 -34.44 -32.71 15.18
C ASN A 109 -32.94 -33.06 15.14
N ARG A 110 -32.54 -34.27 15.56
CA ARG A 110 -31.16 -34.75 15.49
C ARG A 110 -30.68 -34.95 14.03
N ARG A 111 -31.50 -35.59 13.19
CA ARG A 111 -31.15 -35.85 11.77
C ARG A 111 -31.07 -34.57 10.98
N LEU A 112 -32.03 -33.67 11.10
CA LEU A 112 -31.98 -32.35 10.47
C LEU A 112 -30.82 -31.53 11.02
N GLY A 113 -30.51 -31.67 12.33
CA GLY A 113 -29.35 -31.03 12.93
C GLY A 113 -28.03 -31.48 12.31
N LEU A 114 -27.90 -32.76 11.93
CA LEU A 114 -26.73 -33.25 11.19
C LEU A 114 -26.63 -32.62 9.80
N CYS A 115 -27.72 -32.59 9.02
CA CYS A 115 -27.73 -31.97 7.68
C CYS A 115 -27.39 -30.47 7.74
N LEU A 116 -28.02 -29.75 8.67
CA LEU A 116 -27.73 -28.32 8.89
C LEU A 116 -26.31 -28.11 9.43
N GLY A 117 -25.77 -29.06 10.20
CA GLY A 117 -24.39 -29.05 10.69
C GLY A 117 -23.38 -29.15 9.53
N ILE A 118 -23.66 -29.98 8.52
CA ILE A 118 -22.85 -30.03 7.28
C ILE A 118 -22.91 -28.69 6.53
N ALA A 119 -24.11 -28.10 6.39
CA ALA A 119 -24.28 -26.79 5.75
C ALA A 119 -23.52 -25.68 6.51
N ASN A 120 -23.55 -25.73 7.84
CA ASN A 120 -22.77 -24.84 8.71
C ASN A 120 -21.25 -25.02 8.48
N GLY A 121 -20.81 -26.28 8.40
CA GLY A 121 -19.43 -26.63 8.10
C GLY A 121 -18.97 -26.08 6.76
N ALA A 122 -19.81 -26.20 5.74
CA ALA A 122 -19.56 -25.63 4.42
C ALA A 122 -19.48 -24.10 4.46
N ALA A 123 -20.38 -23.44 5.20
CA ALA A 123 -20.34 -21.99 5.35
C ALA A 123 -19.05 -21.50 6.02
N TYR A 124 -18.64 -22.11 7.13
CA TYR A 124 -17.37 -21.80 7.78
C TYR A 124 -16.17 -22.11 6.89
N PHE A 125 -16.22 -23.22 6.14
CA PHE A 125 -15.15 -23.57 5.21
C PHE A 125 -15.01 -22.53 4.11
N ILE A 126 -16.11 -22.06 3.52
CA ILE A 126 -16.08 -20.98 2.52
C ILE A 126 -15.49 -19.70 3.12
N LEU A 127 -15.87 -19.31 4.33
CA LEU A 127 -15.29 -18.13 4.99
C LEU A 127 -13.78 -18.30 5.24
N ALA A 128 -13.35 -19.49 5.68
CA ALA A 128 -11.92 -19.77 5.85
C ALA A 128 -11.16 -19.72 4.52
N VAL A 129 -11.72 -20.27 3.45
CA VAL A 129 -11.16 -20.23 2.09
C VAL A 129 -11.04 -18.80 1.60
N MET A 130 -12.06 -17.95 1.79
CA MET A 130 -12.00 -16.53 1.43
C MET A 130 -10.92 -15.77 2.22
N ALA A 131 -10.84 -16.02 3.53
CA ALA A 131 -9.80 -15.40 4.37
C ALA A 131 -8.39 -15.82 3.93
N ILE A 132 -8.18 -17.12 3.67
CA ILE A 132 -6.90 -17.64 3.17
C ILE A 132 -6.59 -17.02 1.80
N TYR A 133 -7.55 -16.96 0.89
CA TYR A 133 -7.39 -16.39 -0.45
C TYR A 133 -6.90 -14.94 -0.39
N THR A 134 -7.61 -14.09 0.36
CA THR A 134 -7.27 -12.67 0.49
C THR A 134 -5.92 -12.45 1.17
N LEU A 135 -5.64 -13.17 2.27
CA LEU A 135 -4.39 -13.02 3.02
C LEU A 135 -3.20 -13.62 2.28
N SER A 136 -3.36 -14.82 1.70
CA SER A 136 -2.27 -15.51 1.01
C SER A 136 -1.81 -14.77 -0.26
N TYR A 137 -2.69 -14.03 -0.92
CA TYR A 137 -2.32 -13.25 -2.10
C TYR A 137 -1.22 -12.24 -1.76
N TRP A 138 -1.43 -11.43 -0.72
CA TRP A 138 -0.43 -10.46 -0.25
C TRP A 138 0.83 -11.12 0.30
N THR A 139 0.66 -12.13 1.16
CA THR A 139 1.80 -12.78 1.80
C THR A 139 2.65 -13.56 0.80
N TYR A 140 2.06 -14.09 -0.27
CA TYR A 140 2.77 -14.76 -1.34
C TYR A 140 3.61 -13.80 -2.18
N GLN A 141 3.05 -12.63 -2.51
CA GLN A 141 3.77 -11.58 -3.26
C GLN A 141 4.96 -11.01 -2.48
N LEU A 142 4.90 -11.05 -1.15
CA LEU A 142 5.95 -10.55 -0.26
C LEU A 142 6.77 -11.68 0.39
N ALA A 143 6.63 -12.92 -0.09
CA ALA A 143 7.28 -14.07 0.53
C ALA A 143 8.80 -14.05 0.38
N THR A 144 9.49 -14.22 1.50
CA THR A 144 10.94 -14.45 1.55
C THR A 144 11.20 -15.78 2.22
N PRO A 145 11.41 -16.89 1.46
CA PRO A 145 11.38 -18.26 1.98
C PRO A 145 12.27 -18.52 3.19
N ASP A 146 13.40 -17.85 3.29
CA ASP A 146 14.42 -18.10 4.33
C ASP A 146 14.21 -17.25 5.59
N SER A 147 13.59 -16.07 5.48
CA SER A 147 13.44 -15.11 6.60
C SER A 147 12.02 -15.00 7.16
N ASP A 148 11.01 -15.56 6.47
CA ASP A 148 9.62 -15.43 6.88
C ASP A 148 9.31 -16.16 8.20
N PRO A 149 8.53 -15.54 9.11
CA PRO A 149 8.04 -16.19 10.31
C PRO A 149 7.14 -17.41 9.96
N ARG A 150 7.10 -18.38 10.85
CA ARG A 150 6.35 -19.65 10.63
C ARG A 150 4.89 -19.44 10.26
N SER A 151 4.25 -18.42 10.84
CA SER A 151 2.86 -18.06 10.54
C SER A 151 2.64 -17.67 9.08
N LEU A 152 3.53 -16.84 8.50
CA LEU A 152 3.45 -16.45 7.09
C LEU A 152 3.70 -17.64 6.16
N ARG A 153 4.65 -18.49 6.49
CA ARG A 153 4.91 -19.72 5.72
C ARG A 153 3.69 -20.64 5.65
N ILE A 154 2.95 -20.78 6.76
CA ILE A 154 1.72 -21.58 6.81
C ILE A 154 0.66 -20.96 5.90
N VAL A 155 0.44 -19.64 5.98
CA VAL A 155 -0.53 -18.93 5.13
C VAL A 155 -0.16 -19.07 3.65
N ASN A 156 1.11 -18.93 3.29
CA ASN A 156 1.58 -19.09 1.92
C ASN A 156 1.39 -20.52 1.41
N GLN A 157 1.63 -21.54 2.25
CA GLN A 157 1.40 -22.94 1.90
C GLN A 157 -0.09 -23.23 1.68
N LEU A 158 -0.96 -22.72 2.57
CA LEU A 158 -2.41 -22.84 2.41
C LEU A 158 -2.88 -22.14 1.13
N GLY A 159 -2.32 -20.99 0.78
CA GLY A 159 -2.61 -20.29 -0.48
C GLY A 159 -2.22 -21.11 -1.72
N LYS A 160 -1.04 -21.74 -1.72
CA LYS A 160 -0.61 -22.66 -2.79
C LYS A 160 -1.54 -23.87 -2.92
N ASP A 161 -1.92 -24.45 -1.79
CA ASP A 161 -2.86 -25.58 -1.77
C ASP A 161 -4.26 -25.15 -2.27
N LEU A 162 -4.66 -23.91 -1.98
CA LEU A 162 -5.91 -23.33 -2.45
C LEU A 162 -5.94 -23.22 -3.99
N GLN A 163 -4.84 -22.74 -4.58
CA GLN A 163 -4.69 -22.64 -6.03
C GLN A 163 -4.71 -24.03 -6.69
N SER A 164 -3.93 -24.98 -6.17
CA SER A 164 -3.82 -26.33 -6.73
C SER A 164 -5.10 -27.16 -6.59
N SER A 165 -5.94 -26.88 -5.59
CA SER A 165 -7.21 -27.55 -5.36
C SER A 165 -8.37 -27.02 -6.21
N GLY A 166 -8.18 -25.90 -6.93
CA GLY A 166 -9.23 -25.21 -7.68
C GLY A 166 -10.19 -24.38 -6.82
N MET A 167 -10.06 -24.41 -5.48
CA MET A 167 -10.87 -23.62 -4.55
C MET A 167 -10.63 -22.12 -4.65
N SER A 168 -9.50 -21.71 -5.22
CA SER A 168 -9.23 -20.30 -5.57
C SER A 168 -10.28 -19.71 -6.52
N LYS A 169 -10.84 -20.51 -7.43
CA LYS A 169 -11.92 -20.07 -8.33
C LYS A 169 -13.20 -19.77 -7.57
N VAL A 170 -13.52 -20.60 -6.55
CA VAL A 170 -14.69 -20.39 -5.69
C VAL A 170 -14.52 -19.13 -4.86
N ALA A 171 -13.32 -18.95 -4.25
CA ALA A 171 -13.00 -17.75 -3.48
C ALA A 171 -13.06 -16.49 -4.35
N GLY A 172 -12.45 -16.52 -5.55
CA GLY A 172 -12.48 -15.40 -6.49
C GLY A 172 -13.87 -15.02 -6.98
N ALA A 173 -14.77 -16.01 -7.19
CA ALA A 173 -16.16 -15.75 -7.56
C ALA A 173 -16.98 -15.07 -6.46
N MET A 174 -16.59 -15.25 -5.19
CA MET A 174 -17.25 -14.65 -4.03
C MET A 174 -16.51 -13.42 -3.49
N ASP A 175 -15.35 -13.14 -4.02
CA ASP A 175 -14.52 -12.02 -3.59
C ASP A 175 -15.18 -10.69 -3.96
N LYS A 176 -15.19 -9.77 -2.99
CA LYS A 176 -15.74 -8.41 -3.11
C LYS A 176 -14.65 -7.34 -3.08
N ASN A 177 -13.40 -7.74 -2.99
CA ASN A 177 -12.31 -6.78 -3.03
C ASN A 177 -12.22 -6.17 -4.45
N PRO A 178 -11.97 -4.87 -4.55
CA PRO A 178 -11.79 -4.23 -5.84
C PRO A 178 -10.49 -4.76 -6.51
N PRO A 179 -10.43 -4.83 -7.85
CA PRO A 179 -9.25 -5.32 -8.57
C PRO A 179 -7.97 -4.59 -8.19
N GLU A 180 -8.05 -3.30 -7.87
CA GLU A 180 -6.90 -2.47 -7.43
C GLU A 180 -6.21 -3.03 -6.17
N PHE A 181 -6.94 -3.79 -5.34
CA PHE A 181 -6.38 -4.46 -4.16
C PHE A 181 -5.33 -5.50 -4.54
N TYR A 182 -5.57 -6.26 -5.60
CA TYR A 182 -4.67 -7.29 -6.10
C TYR A 182 -3.55 -6.70 -6.95
N GLU A 183 -3.88 -5.75 -7.82
CA GLU A 183 -2.89 -5.02 -8.63
C GLU A 183 -1.87 -4.29 -7.76
N LEU A 184 -2.31 -3.71 -6.63
CA LEU A 184 -1.41 -3.11 -5.66
C LEU A 184 -0.47 -4.14 -5.02
N ALA A 185 -0.99 -5.32 -4.67
CA ALA A 185 -0.16 -6.41 -4.14
C ALA A 185 0.90 -6.87 -5.15
N ASP A 186 0.53 -6.98 -6.43
CA ASP A 186 1.45 -7.35 -7.51
C ASP A 186 2.56 -6.31 -7.69
N VAL A 187 2.22 -5.02 -7.69
CA VAL A 187 3.20 -3.93 -7.80
C VAL A 187 4.14 -3.91 -6.59
N VAL A 188 3.60 -4.03 -5.37
CA VAL A 188 4.41 -4.05 -4.16
C VAL A 188 5.34 -5.27 -4.12
N GLY A 189 4.84 -6.45 -4.50
CA GLY A 189 5.64 -7.67 -4.61
C GLY A 189 6.75 -7.55 -5.65
N LEU A 190 6.43 -6.99 -6.82
CA LEU A 190 7.39 -6.75 -7.89
C LEU A 190 8.54 -5.83 -7.42
N ILE A 191 8.22 -4.73 -6.75
CA ILE A 191 9.22 -3.80 -6.21
C ILE A 191 10.05 -4.47 -5.11
N TYR A 192 9.39 -5.21 -4.22
CA TYR A 192 10.06 -5.87 -3.10
C TYR A 192 11.12 -6.88 -3.55
N HIS A 193 10.83 -7.65 -4.60
CA HIS A 193 11.75 -8.67 -5.12
C HIS A 193 12.80 -8.13 -6.11
N HIS A 194 12.60 -6.94 -6.65
CA HIS A 194 13.48 -6.35 -7.65
C HIS A 194 13.98 -4.95 -7.24
N PRO A 195 15.09 -4.84 -6.49
CA PRO A 195 15.62 -3.55 -6.01
C PRO A 195 15.87 -2.52 -7.12
N LEU A 196 16.18 -2.98 -8.34
CA LEU A 196 16.36 -2.08 -9.51
C LEU A 196 15.07 -1.35 -9.88
N LEU A 197 13.91 -1.95 -9.65
CA LEU A 197 12.62 -1.31 -9.88
C LEU A 197 12.30 -0.26 -8.81
N GLU A 198 12.89 -0.36 -7.62
CA GLU A 198 12.78 0.67 -6.58
C GLU A 198 13.44 1.98 -7.05
N ALA A 199 14.62 1.91 -7.68
CA ALA A 199 15.25 3.07 -8.29
C ALA A 199 14.39 3.67 -9.41
N ARG A 200 13.70 2.82 -10.19
CA ARG A 200 12.75 3.29 -11.21
C ARG A 200 11.50 3.90 -10.59
N LEU A 201 11.02 3.35 -9.47
CA LEU A 201 9.87 3.88 -8.72
C LEU A 201 10.12 5.32 -8.24
N SER A 202 11.32 5.62 -7.75
CA SER A 202 11.69 6.95 -7.27
C SER A 202 11.66 8.02 -8.37
N ARG A 203 11.72 7.61 -9.63
CA ARG A 203 11.64 8.46 -10.83
C ARG A 203 10.23 8.57 -11.40
N TYR A 204 9.26 7.83 -10.86
CA TYR A 204 7.88 7.90 -11.35
C TYR A 204 7.29 9.29 -11.09
N PRO A 205 6.81 10.01 -12.14
CA PRO A 205 6.46 11.42 -12.00
C PRO A 205 5.45 11.73 -10.91
N ALA A 206 4.45 10.85 -10.69
CA ALA A 206 3.47 11.04 -9.62
C ALA A 206 4.06 10.87 -8.20
N PHE A 207 5.24 10.25 -8.06
CA PHE A 207 5.86 10.03 -6.76
C PHE A 207 6.93 11.06 -6.43
N LEU A 208 7.32 11.90 -7.39
CA LEU A 208 8.33 12.95 -7.16
C LEU A 208 7.89 13.89 -6.03
N GLY A 209 6.62 14.31 -6.02
CA GLY A 209 6.08 15.15 -4.95
C GLY A 209 6.05 14.46 -3.58
N LEU A 210 5.75 13.16 -3.54
CA LEU A 210 5.84 12.37 -2.31
C LEU A 210 7.29 12.24 -1.82
N ALA A 211 8.23 12.00 -2.73
CA ALA A 211 9.64 11.84 -2.39
C ALA A 211 10.26 13.14 -1.82
N GLU A 212 9.69 14.32 -2.12
CA GLU A 212 10.13 15.59 -1.56
C GLU A 212 9.57 15.89 -0.16
N ARG A 213 8.64 15.08 0.35
CA ARG A 213 8.13 15.23 1.71
C ARG A 213 9.21 14.86 2.74
N PRO A 214 9.26 15.58 3.90
CA PRO A 214 10.28 15.36 4.92
C PRO A 214 10.30 13.93 5.44
N GLU A 215 9.14 13.28 5.57
CA GLU A 215 9.04 11.91 6.08
C GLU A 215 9.79 10.91 5.18
N PHE A 216 9.70 11.07 3.85
CA PHE A 216 10.41 10.23 2.90
C PHE A 216 11.90 10.59 2.79
N GLN A 217 12.23 11.88 2.89
CA GLN A 217 13.63 12.34 2.90
C GLN A 217 14.38 11.82 4.12
N ASP A 218 13.75 11.85 5.31
CA ASP A 218 14.31 11.33 6.56
C ASP A 218 14.50 9.81 6.52
N LEU A 219 13.57 9.09 5.87
CA LEU A 219 13.69 7.64 5.71
C LEU A 219 14.77 7.29 4.67
N GLY A 220 14.81 8.01 3.55
CA GLY A 220 15.80 7.78 2.48
C GLY A 220 17.24 8.08 2.88
N SER A 221 17.46 9.01 3.82
CA SER A 221 18.78 9.33 4.37
C SER A 221 19.22 8.43 5.52
N ASP A 222 18.35 7.51 5.98
CA ASP A 222 18.62 6.63 7.12
C ASP A 222 19.45 5.42 6.73
N MET A 223 20.73 5.40 7.15
CA MET A 223 21.67 4.33 6.84
C MET A 223 21.22 2.96 7.39
N GLN A 224 20.57 2.92 8.57
CA GLN A 224 20.11 1.67 9.16
C GLN A 224 18.96 1.08 8.36
N PHE A 225 18.04 1.93 7.89
CA PHE A 225 16.96 1.49 7.02
C PHE A 225 17.50 1.00 5.65
N ALA A 226 18.48 1.71 5.09
CA ALA A 226 19.14 1.30 3.84
C ALA A 226 19.82 -0.08 3.99
N GLU A 227 20.49 -0.35 5.11
CA GLU A 227 21.07 -1.69 5.39
C GLU A 227 20.02 -2.78 5.49
N LEU A 228 18.89 -2.53 6.16
CA LEU A 228 17.78 -3.48 6.24
C LEU A 228 17.24 -3.82 4.84
N ARG A 229 17.10 -2.81 3.99
CA ARG A 229 16.69 -2.99 2.60
C ARG A 229 17.71 -3.81 1.79
N GLN A 230 18.99 -3.48 1.91
CA GLN A 230 20.07 -4.18 1.20
C GLN A 230 20.18 -5.64 1.62
N LYS A 231 19.95 -5.95 2.91
CA LYS A 231 19.94 -7.32 3.45
C LYS A 231 18.66 -8.09 3.11
N GLN A 232 17.73 -7.50 2.38
CA GLN A 232 16.41 -8.09 2.09
C GLN A 232 15.71 -8.58 3.36
N ALA A 233 15.72 -7.74 4.40
CA ALA A 233 15.02 -8.05 5.66
C ALA A 233 13.54 -8.36 5.40
N SER A 234 12.92 -9.12 6.31
CA SER A 234 11.52 -9.48 6.17
C SER A 234 10.63 -8.23 6.13
N ILE A 235 9.49 -8.33 5.42
CA ILE A 235 8.51 -7.23 5.38
C ILE A 235 8.04 -6.84 6.79
N SER A 236 8.02 -7.81 7.72
CA SER A 236 7.70 -7.56 9.12
C SER A 236 8.71 -6.63 9.78
N ASP A 237 10.00 -6.82 9.53
CA ASP A 237 11.06 -5.99 10.09
C ASP A 237 11.02 -4.58 9.52
N LEU A 238 10.78 -4.47 8.20
CA LEU A 238 10.62 -3.17 7.54
C LEU A 238 9.41 -2.40 8.08
N LEU A 239 8.25 -3.06 8.25
CA LEU A 239 7.05 -2.44 8.80
C LEU A 239 7.18 -2.07 10.28
N ASN A 240 8.02 -2.78 11.05
CA ASN A 240 8.29 -2.49 12.46
C ASN A 240 9.38 -1.44 12.65
N TYR A 241 10.02 -0.96 11.59
CA TYR A 241 11.02 0.09 11.70
C TYR A 241 10.41 1.40 12.22
N PRO A 242 11.02 2.08 13.22
CA PRO A 242 10.37 3.20 13.92
C PRO A 242 9.89 4.33 13.02
N LYS A 243 10.67 4.73 12.02
CA LYS A 243 10.28 5.78 11.06
C LYS A 243 9.13 5.34 10.16
N VAL A 244 9.13 4.08 9.72
CA VAL A 244 8.02 3.51 8.93
C VAL A 244 6.76 3.44 9.77
N GLN A 245 6.85 3.04 11.04
CA GLN A 245 5.72 3.07 11.97
C GLN A 245 5.15 4.49 12.16
N ALA A 246 6.01 5.49 12.28
CA ALA A 246 5.58 6.89 12.36
C ALA A 246 4.83 7.34 11.09
N MET A 247 5.31 6.96 9.90
CA MET A 247 4.63 7.23 8.63
C MET A 247 3.28 6.51 8.54
N LEU A 248 3.19 5.26 8.98
CA LEU A 248 1.95 4.48 9.00
C LEU A 248 0.90 5.01 10.01
N GLN A 249 1.32 5.81 10.99
CA GLN A 249 0.42 6.49 11.93
C GLN A 249 -0.05 7.86 11.43
N ASN A 250 0.58 8.41 10.39
CA ASN A 250 0.18 9.69 9.80
C ASN A 250 -0.97 9.47 8.79
N ALA A 251 -2.20 9.78 9.23
CA ALA A 251 -3.41 9.55 8.43
C ALA A 251 -3.43 10.37 7.13
N ASP A 252 -2.93 11.61 7.15
CA ASP A 252 -2.89 12.49 5.98
C ASP A 252 -1.88 11.99 4.96
N LEU A 253 -0.71 11.52 5.42
CA LEU A 253 0.29 10.90 4.56
C LEU A 253 -0.25 9.65 3.89
N LEU A 254 -0.89 8.75 4.67
CA LEU A 254 -1.48 7.53 4.13
C LEU A 254 -2.59 7.81 3.12
N LYS A 255 -3.41 8.82 3.37
CA LYS A 255 -4.45 9.26 2.42
C LYS A 255 -3.82 9.72 1.11
N THR A 256 -2.82 10.59 1.18
CA THR A 256 -2.09 11.09 0.00
C THR A 256 -1.42 9.96 -0.80
N ILE A 257 -0.72 9.06 -0.12
CA ILE A 257 -0.10 7.88 -0.75
C ILE A 257 -1.16 7.04 -1.45
N LYS A 258 -2.26 6.72 -0.74
CA LYS A 258 -3.34 5.92 -1.30
C LYS A 258 -3.93 6.56 -2.55
N GLU A 259 -4.27 7.83 -2.50
CA GLU A 259 -4.83 8.58 -3.63
C GLU A 259 -3.86 8.60 -4.81
N THR A 260 -2.59 8.90 -4.58
CA THR A 260 -1.56 8.93 -5.62
C THR A 260 -1.37 7.57 -6.27
N VAL A 261 -1.29 6.50 -5.48
CA VAL A 261 -1.08 5.14 -5.98
C VAL A 261 -2.31 4.62 -6.72
N THR A 262 -3.50 4.69 -6.11
CA THR A 262 -4.72 4.13 -6.73
C THR A 262 -5.11 4.83 -8.02
N THR A 263 -4.91 6.15 -8.11
CA THR A 263 -5.21 6.93 -9.32
C THR A 263 -4.26 6.63 -10.48
N ASN A 264 -3.07 6.13 -10.19
CA ASN A 264 -2.00 5.95 -11.18
C ASN A 264 -1.52 4.49 -11.30
N LEU A 265 -2.23 3.53 -10.72
CA LEU A 265 -1.74 2.15 -10.58
C LEU A 265 -1.41 1.47 -11.91
N LEU A 266 -2.29 1.59 -12.91
CA LEU A 266 -2.07 1.02 -14.24
C LEU A 266 -0.88 1.68 -14.96
N ASP A 267 -0.78 3.01 -14.91
CA ASP A 267 0.35 3.72 -15.52
C ASP A 267 1.67 3.41 -14.81
N LEU A 268 1.63 3.27 -13.47
CA LEU A 268 2.77 2.87 -12.66
C LEU A 268 3.28 1.48 -13.07
N GLN A 269 2.39 0.52 -13.29
CA GLN A 269 2.76 -0.82 -13.71
C GLN A 269 3.43 -0.82 -15.09
N VAL A 270 2.92 -0.04 -16.03
CA VAL A 270 3.52 0.16 -17.36
C VAL A 270 4.89 0.86 -17.23
N PHE A 271 4.98 1.88 -16.39
CA PHE A 271 6.23 2.60 -16.14
C PHE A 271 7.31 1.70 -15.52
N LEU A 272 6.96 0.87 -14.54
CA LEU A 272 7.91 -0.06 -13.92
C LEU A 272 8.45 -1.08 -14.92
N THR A 273 7.62 -1.54 -15.86
CA THR A 273 8.05 -2.51 -16.89
C THR A 273 8.82 -1.85 -18.03
N ASN A 274 8.32 -0.75 -18.59
CA ASN A 274 8.81 -0.17 -19.83
C ASN A 274 9.69 1.08 -19.61
N GLY A 275 9.68 1.68 -18.41
CA GLY A 275 10.43 2.90 -18.09
C GLY A 275 9.78 4.18 -18.61
N VAL A 276 8.63 4.12 -19.25
CA VAL A 276 7.93 5.28 -19.82
C VAL A 276 6.49 5.35 -19.28
N SER A 277 6.12 6.51 -18.74
CA SER A 277 4.75 6.79 -18.33
C SER A 277 3.93 7.24 -19.54
N GLN A 278 2.73 6.68 -19.68
CA GLN A 278 1.78 7.10 -20.70
C GLN A 278 0.97 8.33 -20.27
N LYS A 279 0.79 8.50 -18.97
CA LYS A 279 0.00 9.59 -18.36
C LYS A 279 0.80 10.88 -18.23
N PHE A 280 2.09 10.77 -17.93
CA PHE A 280 2.99 11.90 -17.62
C PHE A 280 3.99 12.10 -18.74
N GLY A 281 3.54 12.74 -19.83
CA GLY A 281 4.35 12.95 -21.05
C GLY A 281 5.20 14.24 -21.07
N GLU A 282 5.11 15.10 -20.04
CA GLU A 282 5.86 16.35 -20.00
C GLU A 282 7.36 16.10 -19.77
N LYS A 283 8.18 16.63 -20.67
CA LYS A 283 9.64 16.39 -20.65
C LYS A 283 10.35 16.96 -19.43
N ILE A 284 9.78 17.98 -18.77
CA ILE A 284 10.38 18.60 -17.59
C ILE A 284 10.32 17.71 -16.35
N LEU A 285 9.33 16.79 -16.28
CA LEU A 285 9.12 15.94 -15.13
C LEU A 285 10.32 15.04 -14.86
N GLY A 286 10.75 15.00 -13.62
CA GLY A 286 11.88 14.19 -13.18
C GLY A 286 12.83 14.94 -12.28
N ARG A 287 13.95 14.27 -11.99
CA ARG A 287 15.09 14.85 -11.30
C ARG A 287 16.19 15.15 -12.30
N TRP A 288 16.88 16.26 -12.06
CA TRP A 288 17.89 16.79 -12.94
C TRP A 288 19.08 17.25 -12.10
N ASP A 289 20.24 16.64 -12.31
CA ASP A 289 21.46 16.98 -11.61
C ASP A 289 22.26 18.05 -12.34
N PHE A 290 22.95 18.87 -11.59
CA PHE A 290 23.72 19.95 -12.16
C PHE A 290 24.88 19.48 -13.08
N ASP A 291 24.88 19.94 -14.33
CA ASP A 291 25.90 19.63 -15.30
C ASP A 291 26.92 20.79 -15.39
N VAL A 292 28.08 20.61 -14.72
CA VAL A 292 29.18 21.56 -14.74
C VAL A 292 29.65 21.79 -16.16
N ASN A 293 29.82 20.75 -16.95
CA ASN A 293 30.39 20.87 -18.31
C ASN A 293 29.39 21.57 -19.25
N GLY A 294 28.12 21.23 -19.17
CA GLY A 294 27.06 21.91 -19.91
C GLY A 294 26.97 23.39 -19.56
N SER A 295 27.02 23.73 -18.26
CA SER A 295 26.99 25.13 -17.79
C SER A 295 28.23 25.93 -18.27
N ILE A 296 29.41 25.33 -18.32
CA ILE A 296 30.61 25.95 -18.89
C ILE A 296 30.46 26.17 -20.40
N MET A 297 29.83 25.23 -21.11
CA MET A 297 29.56 25.45 -22.55
C MET A 297 28.60 26.61 -22.79
N LEU A 298 27.56 26.76 -21.96
CA LEU A 298 26.65 27.91 -22.01
C LEU A 298 27.38 29.21 -21.72
N LEU A 299 28.24 29.24 -20.69
CA LEU A 299 29.09 30.40 -20.36
C LEU A 299 29.97 30.78 -21.52
N ARG A 300 30.63 29.82 -22.19
CA ARG A 300 31.47 30.07 -23.38
C ARG A 300 30.68 30.63 -24.55
N LYS A 301 29.44 30.14 -24.73
CA LYS A 301 28.53 30.67 -25.77
C LYS A 301 28.12 32.12 -25.49
N ALA A 302 27.89 32.46 -24.22
CA ALA A 302 27.56 33.82 -23.77
C ALA A 302 28.75 34.76 -23.78
N LYS A 303 29.98 34.23 -23.52
CA LYS A 303 31.22 35.00 -23.47
C LYS A 303 32.29 34.35 -24.39
N PRO A 304 32.25 34.58 -25.71
CA PRO A 304 33.17 33.93 -26.66
C PRO A 304 34.65 34.21 -26.43
N ASN A 305 34.97 35.36 -25.81
CA ASN A 305 36.34 35.82 -25.59
C ASN A 305 36.94 35.38 -24.24
N ILE A 306 36.29 34.47 -23.51
CA ILE A 306 36.78 33.96 -22.24
C ILE A 306 38.08 33.15 -22.44
N THR A 307 39.09 33.42 -21.63
CA THR A 307 40.38 32.71 -21.71
C THR A 307 40.26 31.29 -21.09
N SER A 308 41.16 30.40 -21.52
CA SER A 308 41.20 29.01 -20.96
C SER A 308 41.42 28.99 -19.44
N ASN A 309 42.25 29.92 -18.92
CA ASN A 309 42.48 30.01 -17.46
C ASN A 309 41.24 30.48 -16.69
N GLU A 310 40.51 31.46 -17.22
CA GLU A 310 39.26 31.93 -16.63
C GLU A 310 38.19 30.82 -16.68
N MET A 311 38.12 30.11 -17.78
CA MET A 311 37.19 28.98 -17.93
C MET A 311 37.47 27.88 -16.91
N GLN A 312 38.73 27.54 -16.62
CA GLN A 312 39.09 26.59 -15.57
C GLN A 312 38.76 27.10 -14.16
N LYS A 313 38.92 28.42 -13.91
CA LYS A 313 38.49 29.02 -12.63
C LYS A 313 36.98 28.91 -12.46
N TRP A 314 36.22 29.28 -13.49
CA TRP A 314 34.75 29.12 -13.46
C TRP A 314 34.32 27.69 -13.29
N LYS A 315 34.95 26.74 -13.98
CA LYS A 315 34.64 25.31 -13.83
C LYS A 315 34.84 24.81 -12.38
N ARG A 316 35.99 25.16 -11.76
CA ARG A 316 36.28 24.82 -10.37
C ARG A 316 35.29 25.46 -9.41
N TRP A 317 34.98 26.73 -9.64
CA TRP A 317 34.01 27.45 -8.82
C TRP A 317 32.61 26.84 -8.93
N MET A 318 32.10 26.58 -10.12
CA MET A 318 30.80 25.92 -10.32
C MET A 318 30.77 24.52 -9.70
N ALA A 319 31.82 23.74 -9.90
CA ALA A 319 31.92 22.42 -9.30
C ALA A 319 31.94 22.43 -7.76
N SER A 320 32.54 23.46 -7.13
CA SER A 320 32.57 23.56 -5.68
C SER A 320 31.25 24.01 -5.07
N ILE A 321 30.46 24.81 -5.78
CA ILE A 321 29.27 25.48 -5.25
C ILE A 321 27.99 24.75 -5.66
N PHE A 322 27.89 24.29 -6.90
CA PHE A 322 26.68 23.69 -7.46
C PHE A 322 26.73 22.16 -7.56
N ALA A 323 27.82 21.50 -7.11
CA ALA A 323 28.01 20.06 -7.31
C ALA A 323 26.81 19.19 -6.78
N LYS A 324 26.09 19.68 -5.80
CA LYS A 324 24.93 19.01 -5.20
C LYS A 324 23.60 19.62 -5.63
N ALA A 325 23.62 20.63 -6.51
CA ALA A 325 22.39 21.27 -6.95
C ALA A 325 21.57 20.32 -7.81
N THR A 326 20.29 20.18 -7.47
CA THR A 326 19.36 19.30 -8.15
C THR A 326 18.06 20.06 -8.41
N PHE A 327 17.54 19.95 -9.62
CA PHE A 327 16.22 20.45 -9.97
C PHE A 327 15.23 19.30 -10.03
N VAL A 328 14.05 19.49 -9.43
CA VAL A 328 12.96 18.50 -9.42
C VAL A 328 11.68 19.17 -9.90
N ALA A 329 11.05 18.60 -10.92
CA ALA A 329 9.73 19.01 -11.40
C ALA A 329 8.71 17.88 -11.20
N THR A 330 7.62 18.17 -10.47
CA THR A 330 6.60 17.17 -10.11
C THR A 330 5.39 17.24 -11.04
N ALA A 331 4.57 16.19 -11.03
CA ALA A 331 3.35 16.11 -11.81
C ALA A 331 2.28 17.15 -11.36
N GLU A 332 2.35 17.62 -10.12
CA GLU A 332 1.49 18.65 -9.53
C GLU A 332 1.95 20.09 -9.91
N GLN A 333 2.80 20.22 -10.93
CA GLN A 333 3.37 21.49 -11.38
C GLN A 333 4.24 22.22 -10.33
N GLN A 334 4.75 21.50 -9.33
CA GLN A 334 5.71 22.05 -8.39
C GLN A 334 7.13 21.96 -8.96
N ALA A 335 7.93 22.93 -8.62
CA ALA A 335 9.35 23.03 -9.00
C ALA A 335 10.20 23.23 -7.74
N PHE A 336 11.24 22.40 -7.57
CA PHE A 336 12.18 22.50 -6.47
C PHE A 336 13.58 22.62 -7.05
N LEU A 337 14.30 23.66 -6.68
CA LEU A 337 15.71 23.81 -7.00
C LEU A 337 16.51 23.72 -5.69
N LYS A 338 17.09 22.55 -5.45
CA LYS A 338 17.68 22.13 -4.17
C LYS A 338 19.17 22.37 -4.14
N ASN A 339 19.69 22.51 -2.91
CA ASN A 339 21.12 22.66 -2.64
C ASN A 339 21.76 23.83 -3.42
N MET A 340 21.00 24.88 -3.65
CA MET A 340 21.50 26.10 -4.27
C MET A 340 22.30 26.94 -3.28
N PRO A 341 23.43 27.51 -3.67
CA PRO A 341 24.17 28.39 -2.79
C PRO A 341 23.34 29.65 -2.47
N ARG A 342 23.37 30.08 -1.24
CA ARG A 342 22.77 31.34 -0.81
C ARG A 342 23.69 32.49 -1.19
N LEU A 343 23.29 33.28 -2.18
CA LEU A 343 24.10 34.41 -2.71
C LEU A 343 23.78 35.73 -2.00
N ALA A 344 23.15 35.71 -0.82
CA ALA A 344 22.81 36.91 -0.05
C ALA A 344 24.06 37.54 0.61
N ALA A 345 24.06 38.86 0.75
CA ALA A 345 25.12 39.58 1.49
C ALA A 345 25.15 39.09 2.96
N GLY A 346 26.25 38.49 3.37
CA GLY A 346 26.44 37.91 4.70
C GLY A 346 26.25 36.38 4.77
N ALA A 347 25.88 35.67 3.71
CA ALA A 347 25.86 34.23 3.66
C ALA A 347 27.26 33.62 3.82
N GLN A 348 27.40 32.57 4.61
CA GLN A 348 28.67 31.86 4.74
C GLN A 348 28.92 30.94 3.53
N PRO A 349 30.17 30.71 3.15
CA PRO A 349 30.50 29.73 2.14
C PRO A 349 30.01 28.35 2.56
N GLY A 350 29.05 27.79 1.83
CA GLY A 350 28.44 26.50 2.12
C GLY A 350 26.98 26.54 2.62
N ASP A 351 26.40 27.71 2.85
CA ASP A 351 24.98 27.85 3.10
C ASP A 351 24.18 27.46 1.84
N LEU A 352 23.46 26.36 1.95
CA LEU A 352 22.61 25.84 0.89
C LEU A 352 21.14 26.16 1.18
N GLN A 353 20.39 26.47 0.14
CA GLN A 353 18.95 26.71 0.20
C GLN A 353 18.20 25.89 -0.83
N THR A 354 16.93 25.64 -0.56
CA THR A 354 16.02 25.06 -1.53
C THR A 354 15.01 26.11 -1.96
N LEU A 355 14.97 26.40 -3.25
CA LEU A 355 13.98 27.30 -3.85
C LEU A 355 12.80 26.45 -4.27
N GLN A 356 11.61 26.87 -3.85
CA GLN A 356 10.34 26.19 -4.16
C GLN A 356 9.46 27.11 -4.98
N GLY A 357 8.69 26.52 -5.90
CA GLY A 357 7.76 27.26 -6.72
C GLY A 357 6.96 26.37 -7.64
N GLN A 358 6.57 26.91 -8.77
CA GLN A 358 5.76 26.23 -9.75
C GLN A 358 6.39 26.31 -11.14
N TRP A 359 6.11 25.29 -11.96
CA TRP A 359 6.44 25.31 -13.35
C TRP A 359 5.17 25.33 -14.21
N LYS A 360 5.23 26.00 -15.37
CA LYS A 360 4.17 26.06 -16.38
C LYS A 360 4.78 25.86 -17.76
N ARG A 361 4.05 25.16 -18.63
CA ARG A 361 4.45 25.01 -20.02
C ARG A 361 4.21 26.32 -20.79
N ALA A 362 5.17 26.74 -21.57
CA ALA A 362 5.11 27.84 -22.53
C ALA A 362 5.46 27.29 -23.93
N GLU A 363 5.24 28.08 -24.99
CA GLU A 363 5.54 27.67 -26.35
C GLU A 363 7.05 27.30 -26.51
N GLY A 364 7.32 25.96 -26.58
CA GLY A 364 8.67 25.43 -26.76
C GLY A 364 9.59 25.48 -25.53
N SER A 365 9.11 25.97 -24.37
CA SER A 365 9.87 26.11 -23.13
C SER A 365 8.97 25.91 -21.91
N TYR A 366 9.54 26.05 -20.72
CA TYR A 366 8.81 26.07 -19.44
C TYR A 366 9.18 27.33 -18.67
N VAL A 367 8.21 27.93 -17.99
CA VAL A 367 8.40 29.03 -17.06
C VAL A 367 8.42 28.47 -15.65
N LEU A 368 9.47 28.79 -14.91
CA LEU A 368 9.66 28.44 -13.51
C LEU A 368 9.46 29.70 -12.68
N THR A 369 8.45 29.73 -11.83
CA THR A 369 8.22 30.80 -10.86
C THR A 369 8.70 30.33 -9.50
N LEU A 370 9.91 30.68 -9.11
CA LEU A 370 10.56 30.24 -7.87
C LEU A 370 10.51 31.35 -6.81
N ASN A 371 10.35 30.95 -5.56
CA ASN A 371 10.36 31.86 -4.42
C ASN A 371 11.76 31.93 -3.82
N THR A 372 12.37 33.11 -3.80
CA THR A 372 13.70 33.38 -3.24
C THR A 372 13.55 34.46 -2.18
N ASP A 373 13.74 34.13 -0.89
CA ASP A 373 13.69 35.07 0.25
C ASP A 373 12.46 36.02 0.21
N GLY A 374 11.27 35.45 -0.09
CA GLY A 374 10.00 36.18 -0.16
C GLY A 374 9.76 36.98 -1.46
N LYS A 375 10.68 36.89 -2.43
CA LYS A 375 10.51 37.45 -3.78
C LYS A 375 10.31 36.31 -4.77
N THR A 376 9.34 36.46 -5.63
CA THR A 376 9.13 35.57 -6.78
C THR A 376 10.04 35.95 -7.93
N GLN A 377 10.75 34.99 -8.47
CA GLN A 377 11.62 35.17 -9.64
C GLN A 377 11.16 34.20 -10.73
N ASP A 378 10.89 34.74 -11.91
CA ASP A 378 10.57 33.93 -13.08
C ASP A 378 11.88 33.60 -13.84
N MET A 379 12.02 32.30 -14.15
CA MET A 379 13.11 31.75 -14.91
C MET A 379 12.56 30.96 -16.08
N THR A 380 13.30 30.86 -17.16
CA THR A 380 12.94 30.06 -18.33
C THR A 380 13.71 28.76 -18.33
N ALA A 381 13.03 27.64 -18.51
CA ALA A 381 13.65 26.33 -18.65
C ALA A 381 13.44 25.77 -20.06
N GLN A 382 14.51 25.33 -20.70
CA GLN A 382 14.51 24.73 -22.03
C GLN A 382 15.12 23.34 -22.00
N ILE A 383 14.51 22.38 -22.70
CA ILE A 383 14.96 20.98 -22.72
C ILE A 383 15.36 20.60 -24.13
N GLN A 384 16.60 20.12 -24.26
CA GLN A 384 17.18 19.61 -25.50
C GLN A 384 17.76 18.20 -25.26
N GLY A 385 17.01 17.14 -25.65
CA GLY A 385 17.36 15.76 -25.31
C GLY A 385 17.28 15.54 -23.81
N ASP A 386 18.38 15.07 -23.18
CA ASP A 386 18.49 14.81 -21.75
C ASP A 386 19.10 15.98 -20.95
N ARG A 387 19.17 17.18 -21.56
CA ARG A 387 19.66 18.39 -20.93
C ARG A 387 18.57 19.41 -20.73
N LEU A 388 18.54 19.95 -19.52
CA LEU A 388 17.70 21.07 -19.12
C LEU A 388 18.59 22.28 -18.92
N THR A 389 18.24 23.40 -19.53
CA THR A 389 18.89 24.71 -19.31
C THR A 389 17.93 25.62 -18.59
N ILE A 390 18.34 26.19 -17.44
CA ILE A 390 17.58 27.17 -16.69
C ILE A 390 18.27 28.53 -16.82
N SER A 391 17.54 29.51 -17.35
CA SER A 391 17.98 30.88 -17.59
C SER A 391 17.13 31.87 -16.81
N GLY A 392 17.73 32.96 -16.31
CA GLY A 392 16.98 34.05 -15.63
C GLY A 392 17.57 34.52 -14.30
N SER A 393 18.63 33.89 -13.79
CA SER A 393 19.35 34.29 -12.55
C SER A 393 20.65 35.04 -12.80
N GLY A 394 20.82 35.60 -14.01
CA GLY A 394 22.09 36.26 -14.43
C GLY A 394 23.14 35.29 -14.97
N MET A 395 22.94 33.99 -14.85
CA MET A 395 23.79 32.94 -15.41
C MET A 395 22.90 31.76 -15.84
N ASP A 396 23.18 31.18 -17.01
CA ASP A 396 22.52 30.00 -17.49
C ASP A 396 23.14 28.75 -16.84
N LEU A 397 22.28 27.92 -16.23
CA LEU A 397 22.66 26.68 -15.58
C LEU A 397 22.16 25.49 -16.39
N ALA A 398 23.04 24.54 -16.65
CA ALA A 398 22.70 23.29 -17.30
C ALA A 398 22.52 22.16 -16.26
N PHE A 399 21.55 21.32 -16.53
CA PHE A 399 21.25 20.10 -15.73
C PHE A 399 21.12 18.92 -16.68
N VAL A 400 21.46 17.75 -16.22
CA VAL A 400 21.28 16.48 -16.92
C VAL A 400 20.28 15.61 -16.15
N ARG A 401 19.46 14.84 -16.86
CA ARG A 401 18.50 13.97 -16.22
C ARG A 401 19.22 12.91 -15.37
N GLU A 402 18.76 12.71 -14.16
CA GLU A 402 19.23 11.61 -13.29
C GLU A 402 18.83 10.28 -13.91
N ASP A 403 19.82 9.43 -14.27
CA ASP A 403 19.65 8.11 -14.90
C ASP A 403 19.39 6.98 -13.87
#